data_de797f6e69d2742999967c4bd787984c
#
_entry.id   de797f6e69d2742999967c4bd787984c
#
_cell.length_a   1.000
_cell.length_b   1.000
_cell.length_c   1.000
_cell.angle_alpha   90.00
_cell.angle_beta   90.00
_cell.angle_gamma   90.00
#
_symmetry.space_group_name_H-M   'P 1'
#
loop_
_entity.id
_entity.type
_entity.pdbx_description
1 polymer ?
#
loop_
_entity_poly.entity_id
_entity_poly.type
_entity_poly.pdbx_seq_one_letter_code
_entity_poly.pdbx_strand_id
1 'polypeptide(L)'
;MAREPQRIKRRERKNITSGIAHVNASFNNTMVTITDAQGNAIAWSSAGTMGFKGSRKSTPYAAQVAADDAGKKAAEHGVRTLEVEVKGPGSGRESALRALQAVGFTITSIRDVTPIPHNGCRPPKRRRV
;
A
#
# COMPACT_ATOMS: atom_id res chain seq x y z
N MET A 1 3.81 -17.27 -30.73
CA MET A 1 4.18 -18.45 -30.34
C MET A 1 5.08 -18.54 -29.11
N ALA A 2 6.29 -18.34 -29.17
CA ALA A 2 7.15 -18.59 -28.02
C ALA A 2 7.01 -17.57 -26.91
N ARG A 3 6.37 -16.48 -27.15
CA ARG A 3 6.31 -15.43 -26.17
C ARG A 3 5.38 -15.70 -25.01
N GLU A 4 4.35 -16.47 -25.24
CA GLU A 4 3.43 -16.76 -24.16
C GLU A 4 4.09 -17.45 -22.98
N PRO A 5 4.89 -18.47 -23.21
CA PRO A 5 5.56 -19.10 -22.08
C PRO A 5 6.42 -18.14 -21.29
N GLN A 6 7.03 -17.18 -21.96
CA GLN A 6 7.86 -16.23 -21.27
C GLN A 6 7.06 -15.33 -20.36
N ARG A 7 5.89 -14.92 -20.77
CA ARG A 7 5.06 -14.12 -19.92
C ARG A 7 4.62 -14.88 -18.71
N ILE A 8 4.32 -16.14 -18.87
CA ILE A 8 3.93 -16.97 -17.75
C ILE A 8 5.05 -17.06 -16.75
N LYS A 9 6.28 -17.21 -17.22
CA LYS A 9 7.40 -17.29 -16.32
C LYS A 9 7.56 -16.04 -15.47
N ARG A 10 7.29 -14.89 -16.05
CA ARG A 10 7.42 -13.66 -15.30
C ARG A 10 6.40 -13.53 -14.19
N ARG A 11 5.39 -14.37 -14.19
CA ARG A 11 4.40 -14.39 -13.13
C ARG A 11 4.72 -15.39 -12.04
N GLU A 12 5.94 -15.84 -11.98
CA GLU A 12 6.34 -16.74 -10.92
C GLU A 12 6.02 -16.16 -9.56
N ARG A 13 5.54 -17.01 -8.70
CA ARG A 13 5.27 -16.59 -7.34
C ARG A 13 6.57 -16.46 -6.58
N LYS A 14 6.62 -15.40 -5.77
CA LYS A 14 7.77 -15.21 -4.90
C LYS A 14 7.44 -15.84 -3.55
N ASN A 15 8.07 -16.86 -3.17
CA ASN A 15 7.78 -17.54 -1.90
C ASN A 15 8.29 -16.72 -0.73
N ILE A 16 7.61 -15.63 -0.43
CA ILE A 16 7.99 -14.71 0.63
C ILE A 16 6.95 -14.79 1.73
N THR A 17 7.34 -15.24 2.91
CA THR A 17 6.40 -15.42 4.00
C THR A 17 6.21 -14.16 4.84
N SER A 18 7.22 -13.29 4.91
CA SER A 18 7.10 -12.03 5.64
C SER A 18 7.35 -10.87 4.71
N GLY A 19 6.62 -9.80 4.92
CA GLY A 19 6.76 -8.62 4.11
C GLY A 19 6.50 -7.37 4.91
N ILE A 20 6.59 -6.24 4.24
CA ILE A 20 6.33 -4.94 4.83
C ILE A 20 5.23 -4.28 4.01
N ALA A 21 4.17 -3.85 4.67
CA ALA A 21 3.10 -3.12 4.03
C ALA A 21 3.34 -1.63 4.25
N HIS A 22 3.53 -0.92 3.16
CA HIS A 22 3.73 0.53 3.18
C HIS A 22 2.42 1.20 2.84
N VAL A 23 1.81 1.85 3.82
CA VAL A 23 0.55 2.55 3.62
C VAL A 23 0.84 4.05 3.58
N ASN A 24 0.60 4.65 2.44
CA ASN A 24 0.78 6.07 2.26
C ASN A 24 -0.60 6.72 2.11
N ALA A 25 -1.09 7.30 3.20
CA ALA A 25 -2.43 7.89 3.24
C ALA A 25 -2.31 9.41 3.25
N SER A 26 -2.58 10.02 2.11
CA SER A 26 -2.58 11.47 2.00
C SER A 26 -4.01 11.98 2.03
N PHE A 27 -4.17 13.31 2.01
CA PHE A 27 -5.50 13.90 1.96
C PHE A 27 -6.21 13.63 0.65
N ASN A 28 -5.47 13.26 -0.39
CA ASN A 28 -6.04 13.06 -1.72
C ASN A 28 -6.12 11.61 -2.15
N ASN A 29 -5.37 10.73 -1.52
CA ASN A 29 -5.29 9.35 -2.00
C ASN A 29 -4.72 8.46 -0.92
N THR A 30 -4.91 7.16 -1.09
CA THR A 30 -4.26 6.15 -0.24
C THR A 30 -3.61 5.13 -1.15
N MET A 31 -2.34 4.87 -0.92
CA MET A 31 -1.60 3.85 -1.67
C MET A 31 -1.10 2.80 -0.70
N VAL A 32 -1.21 1.55 -1.09
CA VAL A 32 -0.71 0.43 -0.31
C VAL A 32 0.25 -0.35 -1.16
N THR A 33 1.47 -0.51 -0.69
CA THR A 33 2.50 -1.29 -1.37
C THR A 33 3.02 -2.34 -0.41
N ILE A 34 3.04 -3.57 -0.84
CA ILE A 34 3.57 -4.67 -0.02
C ILE A 34 4.89 -5.10 -0.63
N THR A 35 5.92 -5.07 0.17
CA THR A 35 7.27 -5.40 -0.27
C THR A 35 7.82 -6.55 0.56
N ASP A 36 8.92 -7.11 0.11
CA ASP A 36 9.67 -8.06 0.92
C ASP A 36 10.55 -7.31 1.93
N ALA A 37 11.32 -8.03 2.72
CA ALA A 37 12.15 -7.41 3.74
C ALA A 37 13.24 -6.51 3.16
N GLN A 38 13.58 -6.71 1.90
CA GLN A 38 14.61 -5.92 1.23
C GLN A 38 14.05 -4.68 0.53
N GLY A 39 12.74 -4.55 0.47
CA GLY A 39 12.12 -3.39 -0.16
C GLY A 39 11.64 -3.60 -1.58
N ASN A 40 11.74 -4.83 -2.11
CA ASN A 40 11.26 -5.11 -3.47
C ASN A 40 9.75 -5.26 -3.46
N ALA A 41 9.06 -4.52 -4.31
CA ALA A 41 7.60 -4.54 -4.34
C ALA A 41 7.08 -5.89 -4.82
N ILE A 42 6.14 -6.44 -4.05
CA ILE A 42 5.46 -7.68 -4.39
C ILE A 42 4.09 -7.37 -4.99
N ALA A 43 3.36 -6.48 -4.35
CA ALA A 43 2.02 -6.11 -4.78
C ALA A 43 1.75 -4.68 -4.37
N TRP A 44 0.88 -4.01 -5.11
CA TRP A 44 0.52 -2.66 -4.76
C TRP A 44 -0.88 -2.35 -5.30
N SER A 45 -1.50 -1.36 -4.70
CA SER A 45 -2.78 -0.87 -5.15
C SER A 45 -3.00 0.52 -4.56
N SER A 46 -3.87 1.27 -5.18
CA SER A 46 -4.23 2.58 -4.65
C SER A 46 -5.71 2.83 -4.90
N ALA A 47 -6.25 3.84 -4.24
CA ALA A 47 -7.65 4.19 -4.45
C ALA A 47 -7.90 4.53 -5.92
N GLY A 48 -6.93 5.19 -6.57
CA GLY A 48 -7.06 5.53 -7.98
C GLY A 48 -7.14 4.30 -8.88
N THR A 49 -6.33 3.28 -8.60
CA THR A 49 -6.34 2.06 -9.42
C THR A 49 -7.62 1.25 -9.23
N MET A 50 -8.34 1.47 -8.14
CA MET A 50 -9.60 0.78 -7.88
C MET A 50 -10.82 1.54 -8.41
N GLY A 51 -10.59 2.59 -9.19
CA GLY A 51 -11.66 3.31 -9.86
C GLY A 51 -12.20 4.53 -9.13
N PHE A 52 -11.67 4.86 -7.97
CA PHE A 52 -12.09 6.06 -7.26
C PHE A 52 -11.47 7.30 -7.93
N LYS A 53 -12.21 8.38 -7.93
CA LYS A 53 -11.77 9.63 -8.57
C LYS A 53 -12.01 10.82 -7.66
N GLY A 54 -11.17 11.83 -7.81
CA GLY A 54 -11.30 13.08 -7.07
C GLY A 54 -11.26 12.88 -5.58
N SER A 55 -12.15 13.52 -4.86
CA SER A 55 -12.16 13.45 -3.40
C SER A 55 -12.50 12.06 -2.86
N ARG A 56 -13.06 11.20 -3.68
CA ARG A 56 -13.39 9.84 -3.24
C ARG A 56 -12.15 9.01 -2.96
N LYS A 57 -11.02 9.36 -3.54
CA LYS A 57 -9.78 8.62 -3.31
C LYS A 57 -9.28 8.73 -1.88
N SER A 58 -9.70 9.75 -1.15
CA SER A 58 -9.22 9.95 0.21
C SER A 58 -10.15 9.37 1.27
N THR A 59 -11.22 8.70 0.86
CA THR A 59 -12.18 8.16 1.83
C THR A 59 -11.64 6.90 2.49
N PRO A 60 -12.07 6.60 3.72
CA PRO A 60 -11.67 5.35 4.37
C PRO A 60 -12.08 4.12 3.58
N TYR A 61 -13.24 4.16 2.92
CA TYR A 61 -13.69 3.05 2.12
C TYR A 61 -12.74 2.78 0.95
N ALA A 62 -12.28 3.84 0.28
CA ALA A 62 -11.34 3.69 -0.82
C ALA A 62 -10.03 3.07 -0.32
N ALA A 63 -9.57 3.47 0.84
CA ALA A 63 -8.37 2.89 1.43
C ALA A 63 -8.56 1.41 1.73
N GLN A 64 -9.72 1.06 2.23
CA GLN A 64 -10.05 -0.34 2.52
C GLN A 64 -10.00 -1.17 1.26
N VAL A 65 -10.61 -0.69 0.17
CA VAL A 65 -10.63 -1.41 -1.09
C VAL A 65 -9.23 -1.58 -1.65
N ALA A 66 -8.43 -0.52 -1.59
CA ALA A 66 -7.05 -0.57 -2.09
C ALA A 66 -6.22 -1.58 -1.29
N ALA A 67 -6.33 -1.54 0.03
CA ALA A 67 -5.57 -2.45 0.88
C ALA A 67 -6.01 -3.90 0.68
N ASP A 68 -7.29 -4.13 0.50
CA ASP A 68 -7.82 -5.46 0.24
C ASP A 68 -7.25 -6.03 -1.06
N ASP A 69 -7.23 -5.22 -2.11
CA ASP A 69 -6.68 -5.64 -3.40
C ASP A 69 -5.19 -5.96 -3.29
N ALA A 70 -4.42 -5.06 -2.70
CA ALA A 70 -2.99 -5.29 -2.53
C ALA A 70 -2.72 -6.52 -1.69
N GLY A 71 -3.50 -6.70 -0.62
CA GLY A 71 -3.35 -7.85 0.26
C GLY A 71 -3.62 -9.17 -0.43
N LYS A 72 -4.66 -9.23 -1.24
CA LYS A 72 -4.98 -10.45 -1.97
C LYS A 72 -3.87 -10.80 -2.96
N LYS A 73 -3.33 -9.80 -3.63
CA LYS A 73 -2.22 -10.04 -4.56
C LYS A 73 -0.99 -10.55 -3.83
N ALA A 74 -0.69 -9.97 -2.68
CA ALA A 74 0.46 -10.42 -1.89
C ALA A 74 0.26 -11.82 -1.35
N ALA A 75 -0.95 -12.16 -0.95
CA ALA A 75 -1.24 -13.49 -0.44
C ALA A 75 -0.98 -14.57 -1.49
N GLU A 76 -1.14 -14.25 -2.75
CA GLU A 76 -0.84 -15.19 -3.84
C GLU A 76 0.65 -15.51 -3.89
N HIS A 77 1.49 -14.64 -3.39
CA HIS A 77 2.94 -14.88 -3.34
C HIS A 77 3.37 -15.53 -2.03
N GLY A 78 2.43 -15.95 -1.23
CA GLY A 78 2.73 -16.67 0.00
C GLY A 78 2.96 -15.83 1.24
N VAL A 79 2.76 -14.53 1.16
CA VAL A 79 2.96 -13.65 2.31
C VAL A 79 1.93 -13.95 3.39
N ARG A 80 2.39 -14.12 4.61
CA ARG A 80 1.52 -14.42 5.75
C ARG A 80 1.66 -13.39 6.86
N THR A 81 2.84 -12.84 7.04
CA THR A 81 3.16 -11.92 8.12
C THR A 81 3.56 -10.58 7.55
N LEU A 82 3.03 -9.52 8.12
CA LEU A 82 3.35 -8.18 7.67
C LEU A 82 3.78 -7.29 8.82
N GLU A 83 4.80 -6.48 8.58
CA GLU A 83 5.05 -5.28 9.37
C GLU A 83 4.42 -4.14 8.60
N VAL A 84 3.80 -3.22 9.30
CA VAL A 84 3.10 -2.12 8.65
C VAL A 84 3.81 -0.81 8.94
N GLU A 85 4.09 -0.06 7.89
CA GLU A 85 4.64 1.29 8.01
C GLU A 85 3.62 2.25 7.42
N VAL A 86 3.12 3.15 8.25
CA VAL A 86 2.09 4.09 7.87
C VAL A 86 2.68 5.46 7.71
N LYS A 87 2.32 6.14 6.65
CA LYS A 87 2.86 7.45 6.32
C LYS A 87 1.72 8.36 5.89
N GLY A 88 1.74 9.59 6.39
CA GLY A 88 0.80 10.61 5.95
C GLY A 88 -0.38 10.80 6.87
N PRO A 89 -1.07 11.92 6.73
CA PRO A 89 -2.16 12.31 7.63
C PRO A 89 -3.55 11.89 7.17
N GLY A 90 -3.67 11.13 6.09
CA GLY A 90 -4.97 10.80 5.51
C GLY A 90 -5.84 9.94 6.41
N SER A 91 -7.13 9.99 6.19
CA SER A 91 -8.09 9.23 6.99
C SER A 91 -8.09 7.74 6.67
N GLY A 92 -7.40 7.32 5.63
CA GLY A 92 -7.37 5.92 5.22
C GLY A 92 -6.44 5.02 6.02
N ARG A 93 -5.71 5.56 6.99
CA ARG A 93 -4.70 4.81 7.71
C ARG A 93 -5.27 3.58 8.41
N GLU A 94 -6.27 3.78 9.24
CA GLU A 94 -6.83 2.68 10.01
C GLU A 94 -7.62 1.71 9.13
N SER A 95 -8.34 2.24 8.15
CA SER A 95 -9.13 1.40 7.25
C SER A 95 -8.24 0.46 6.46
N ALA A 96 -7.08 0.94 6.01
CA ALA A 96 -6.14 0.09 5.30
C ALA A 96 -5.62 -1.02 6.20
N LEU A 97 -5.30 -0.69 7.45
CA LEU A 97 -4.83 -1.70 8.41
C LEU A 97 -5.88 -2.77 8.66
N ARG A 98 -7.12 -2.36 8.85
CA ARG A 98 -8.19 -3.31 9.09
C ARG A 98 -8.40 -4.23 7.89
N ALA A 99 -8.29 -3.67 6.69
CA ALA A 99 -8.46 -4.47 5.49
C ALA A 99 -7.35 -5.51 5.37
N LEU A 100 -6.12 -5.15 5.69
CA LEU A 100 -5.02 -6.10 5.66
C LEU A 100 -5.22 -7.22 6.66
N GLN A 101 -5.72 -6.91 7.85
CA GLN A 101 -6.04 -7.94 8.83
C GLN A 101 -7.17 -8.84 8.35
N ALA A 102 -8.16 -8.26 7.67
CA ALA A 102 -9.29 -9.03 7.16
C ALA A 102 -8.90 -10.00 6.06
N VAL A 103 -7.86 -9.69 5.31
CA VAL A 103 -7.35 -10.61 4.27
C VAL A 103 -6.74 -11.85 4.91
N GLY A 104 -6.26 -11.74 6.15
CA GLY A 104 -5.73 -12.88 6.88
C GLY A 104 -4.27 -12.76 7.26
N PHE A 105 -3.67 -11.59 7.10
CA PHE A 105 -2.28 -11.40 7.50
C PHE A 105 -2.15 -11.25 9.01
N THR A 106 -1.04 -11.75 9.54
CA THR A 106 -0.65 -11.50 10.90
C THR A 106 0.22 -10.25 10.92
N ILE A 107 -0.22 -9.22 11.60
CA ILE A 107 0.53 -7.97 11.67
C ILE A 107 1.38 -7.99 12.92
N THR A 108 2.70 -7.95 12.74
CA THR A 108 3.64 -8.07 13.84
C THR A 108 3.99 -6.73 14.46
N SER A 109 4.00 -5.67 13.68
CA SER A 109 4.28 -4.34 14.22
C SER A 109 3.68 -3.29 13.30
N ILE A 110 3.40 -2.14 13.87
CA ILE A 110 2.87 -1.00 13.16
C ILE A 110 3.72 0.21 13.54
N ARG A 111 4.29 0.89 12.55
CA ARG A 111 5.10 2.07 12.79
C ARG A 111 4.61 3.22 11.94
N ASP A 112 4.64 4.40 12.51
CA ASP A 112 4.35 5.62 11.78
C ASP A 112 5.69 6.18 11.29
N VAL A 113 5.86 6.24 9.98
CA VAL A 113 7.10 6.73 9.37
C VAL A 113 6.89 8.03 8.63
N THR A 114 5.87 8.79 9.00
CA THR A 114 5.61 10.08 8.38
C THR A 114 6.83 10.98 8.51
N PRO A 115 7.37 11.50 7.41
CA PRO A 115 8.58 12.30 7.48
C PRO A 115 8.31 13.66 8.11
N ILE A 116 9.21 14.06 8.99
CA ILE A 116 9.14 15.37 9.62
C ILE A 116 10.42 16.11 9.25
N PRO A 117 10.35 17.12 8.37
CA PRO A 117 11.57 17.82 7.97
C PRO A 117 12.10 18.68 9.09
N HIS A 118 13.43 18.76 9.16
CA HIS A 118 14.12 19.64 10.10
C HIS A 118 14.35 20.96 9.38
N ASN A 119 13.29 21.73 9.15
CA ASN A 119 13.28 22.94 8.33
C ASN A 119 13.49 22.74 6.84
N GLY A 120 13.80 21.58 6.39
CA GLY A 120 13.87 21.17 5.00
C GLY A 120 13.83 22.25 3.94
N CYS A 121 13.10 21.99 2.87
CA CYS A 121 12.93 22.95 1.79
C CYS A 121 11.87 23.97 2.15
N ARG A 122 12.07 25.18 1.65
CA ARG A 122 11.07 26.23 1.85
C ARG A 122 9.76 25.80 1.21
N PRO A 123 8.62 25.88 1.93
CA PRO A 123 7.34 25.51 1.35
C PRO A 123 6.91 26.50 0.29
N PRO A 124 6.01 26.09 -0.61
CA PRO A 124 5.54 26.96 -1.66
C PRO A 124 4.67 28.10 -1.10
N LYS A 125 4.48 29.10 -1.93
CA LYS A 125 3.63 30.20 -1.59
C LYS A 125 2.23 29.71 -1.27
N ARG A 126 1.60 30.35 -0.31
CA ARG A 126 0.27 30.02 0.10
C ARG A 126 -0.72 30.17 -1.06
N ARG A 127 -1.56 29.18 -1.23
CA ARG A 127 -2.54 29.21 -2.31
C ARG A 127 -3.64 30.24 -2.00
N ARG A 128 -4.07 30.89 -3.04
CA ARG A 128 -5.26 31.72 -2.93
C ARG A 128 -6.50 30.84 -3.01
N VAL A 129 -7.44 31.11 -2.16
CA VAL A 129 -8.66 30.31 -2.14
C VAL A 129 -9.85 31.21 -2.32
#